data_ce712bb86c2e10a8ddf1bdd579f56266
#
_entry.id   ce712bb86c2e10a8ddf1bdd579f56266
#
_cell.length_a   1.000
_cell.length_b   1.000
_cell.length_c   1.000
_cell.angle_alpha   90.00
_cell.angle_beta   90.00
_cell.angle_gamma   90.00
#
_symmetry.space_group_name_H-M   'P 1'
#
loop_
_entity.id
_entity.type
_entity.pdbx_description
1 polymer ?
#
loop_
_entity_poly.entity_id
_entity_poly.type
_entity_poly.pdbx_seq_one_letter_code
_entity_poly.pdbx_strand_id
1 'polypeptide(L)'
;MARGIGAWTAGSLLAAAALAGVLAFNPGAMAQTATAPAENAAPTPDNAVLLTIFLKHDQSRPLSELNAQLDKQGYYKTFPPAGIEVVSWYVMMGIGQVVTLRLPASRLREVNRAIENTAWGSYRTEFYPTYDYKPIAEQQRAKAQ
;
A
#
# COMPACT_ATOMS: atom_id res chain seq x y z
N MET A 1 43.23 16.36 52.55
CA MET A 1 42.99 15.49 53.71
C MET A 1 42.37 14.21 53.18
N ALA A 2 43.19 13.20 53.04
CA ALA A 2 43.41 12.02 53.87
C ALA A 2 42.29 10.96 53.59
N ARG A 3 42.65 9.91 52.84
CA ARG A 3 42.97 8.49 53.28
C ARG A 3 41.71 7.70 53.63
N GLY A 4 41.53 6.45 53.15
CA GLY A 4 42.31 5.24 53.16
C GLY A 4 41.55 4.13 52.40
N ILE A 5 42.16 3.39 51.65
CA ILE A 5 42.76 2.07 51.65
C ILE A 5 41.97 1.02 52.48
N GLY A 6 41.62 -0.08 51.81
CA GLY A 6 41.15 -1.30 52.43
C GLY A 6 40.99 -2.43 51.44
N ALA A 7 42.08 -3.07 51.07
CA ALA A 7 42.10 -4.40 50.44
C ALA A 7 41.93 -5.46 51.49
N TRP A 8 41.21 -6.53 51.20
CA TRP A 8 41.41 -7.85 51.81
C TRP A 8 41.08 -8.96 50.83
N THR A 9 41.96 -9.84 50.77
CA THR A 9 42.32 -11.00 50.00
C THR A 9 41.53 -12.25 50.37
N ALA A 10 41.46 -13.12 49.38
CA ALA A 10 41.68 -14.57 49.40
C ALA A 10 40.63 -15.53 49.97
N GLY A 11 40.39 -16.54 49.20
CA GLY A 11 40.21 -17.90 49.73
C GLY A 11 39.29 -18.81 48.92
N SER A 12 39.87 -19.57 48.01
CA SER A 12 39.90 -21.04 47.90
C SER A 12 38.62 -21.81 47.57
N LEU A 13 38.55 -22.40 46.40
CA LEU A 13 38.70 -23.80 45.97
C LEU A 13 37.54 -24.80 46.28
N LEU A 14 37.24 -25.58 45.21
CA LEU A 14 36.66 -26.92 45.12
C LEU A 14 35.13 -26.97 45.11
N ALA A 15 34.45 -27.64 44.18
CA ALA A 15 34.72 -28.88 43.46
C ALA A 15 33.73 -29.05 42.30
N ALA A 16 34.13 -29.84 41.36
CA ALA A 16 33.46 -30.33 40.18
C ALA A 16 32.14 -31.08 40.42
N ALA A 17 31.18 -30.87 39.56
CA ALA A 17 30.27 -31.94 39.11
C ALA A 17 29.84 -31.66 37.68
N ALA A 18 30.34 -32.46 36.77
CA ALA A 18 29.93 -32.53 35.41
C ALA A 18 28.53 -33.16 35.30
N LEU A 19 27.58 -32.47 34.72
CA LEU A 19 26.39 -33.07 34.17
C LEU A 19 26.29 -32.61 32.72
N ALA A 20 26.70 -33.52 31.81
CA ALA A 20 26.51 -33.38 30.39
C ALA A 20 25.01 -33.51 30.06
N GLY A 21 24.34 -32.39 29.94
CA GLY A 21 23.03 -32.31 29.33
C GLY A 21 23.22 -32.03 27.84
N VAL A 22 23.08 -33.06 27.03
CA VAL A 22 23.01 -32.93 25.57
C VAL A 22 21.69 -32.24 25.24
N LEU A 23 21.72 -30.93 25.08
CA LEU A 23 20.65 -30.19 24.42
C LEU A 23 20.76 -30.45 22.91
N ALA A 24 19.87 -31.31 22.44
CA ALA A 24 19.66 -31.49 21.01
C ALA A 24 19.23 -30.15 20.39
N PHE A 25 20.16 -29.48 19.72
CA PHE A 25 19.87 -28.37 18.83
C PHE A 25 19.08 -28.94 17.65
N ASN A 26 17.83 -28.53 17.55
CA ASN A 26 16.98 -28.81 16.42
C ASN A 26 17.21 -27.68 15.37
N PRO A 27 18.02 -27.86 14.32
CA PRO A 27 18.21 -26.85 13.27
C PRO A 27 17.13 -27.03 12.21
N GLY A 28 15.91 -26.64 12.52
CA GLY A 28 14.78 -26.83 11.63
C GLY A 28 13.75 -25.71 11.62
N ALA A 29 14.02 -24.59 12.27
CA ALA A 29 13.20 -23.39 12.06
C ALA A 29 13.77 -22.64 10.84
N MET A 30 13.44 -23.09 9.63
CA MET A 30 13.49 -22.23 8.44
C MET A 30 12.59 -21.04 8.72
N ALA A 31 13.18 -19.92 9.12
CA ALA A 31 12.49 -18.64 9.08
C ALA A 31 12.12 -18.40 7.61
N GLN A 32 10.86 -18.65 7.26
CA GLN A 32 10.30 -18.14 6.04
C GLN A 32 10.36 -16.62 6.14
N THR A 33 11.39 -16.05 5.54
CA THR A 33 11.45 -14.63 5.23
C THR A 33 10.28 -14.38 4.29
N ALA A 34 9.17 -13.92 4.83
CA ALA A 34 8.09 -13.38 4.03
C ALA A 34 8.70 -12.19 3.28
N THR A 35 9.04 -12.42 2.01
CA THR A 35 9.46 -11.35 1.11
C THR A 35 8.29 -10.38 1.03
N ALA A 36 8.44 -9.20 1.61
CA ALA A 36 7.45 -8.14 1.46
C ALA A 36 7.20 -7.95 -0.05
N PRO A 37 5.93 -7.87 -0.49
CA PRO A 37 5.64 -7.63 -1.89
C PRO A 37 6.39 -6.38 -2.34
N ALA A 38 7.14 -6.48 -3.43
CA ALA A 38 7.90 -5.36 -3.96
C ALA A 38 6.90 -4.22 -4.24
N GLU A 39 7.09 -3.09 -3.61
CA GLU A 39 6.19 -1.92 -3.66
C GLU A 39 5.96 -1.42 -5.10
N ASN A 40 6.83 -1.79 -6.03
CA ASN A 40 6.81 -1.42 -7.45
C ASN A 40 6.61 -2.62 -8.39
N ALA A 41 6.11 -3.75 -7.91
CA ALA A 41 5.82 -4.89 -8.78
C ALA A 41 4.80 -4.49 -9.86
N ALA A 42 5.06 -4.88 -11.12
CA ALA A 42 4.08 -4.71 -12.19
C ALA A 42 2.80 -5.51 -11.86
N PRO A 43 1.61 -5.04 -12.28
CA PRO A 43 0.38 -5.78 -12.07
C PRO A 43 0.43 -7.11 -12.80
N THR A 44 0.13 -8.19 -12.09
CA THR A 44 -0.05 -9.54 -12.62
C THR A 44 -1.48 -9.99 -12.37
N PRO A 45 -1.98 -11.04 -13.02
CA PRO A 45 -3.32 -11.56 -12.74
C PRO A 45 -3.57 -11.85 -11.25
N ASP A 46 -2.54 -12.23 -10.51
CA ASP A 46 -2.64 -12.62 -9.10
C ASP A 46 -2.56 -11.46 -8.12
N ASN A 47 -1.97 -10.31 -8.51
CA ASN A 47 -1.77 -9.16 -7.62
C ASN A 47 -2.49 -7.90 -8.08
N ALA A 48 -3.07 -7.89 -9.30
CA ALA A 48 -3.74 -6.73 -9.85
C ALA A 48 -5.15 -6.56 -9.27
N VAL A 49 -5.43 -5.36 -8.82
CA VAL A 49 -6.78 -4.93 -8.48
C VAL A 49 -7.22 -3.86 -9.46
N LEU A 50 -8.52 -3.80 -9.74
CA LEU A 50 -9.13 -2.64 -10.36
C LEU A 50 -9.58 -1.70 -9.25
N LEU A 51 -9.25 -0.43 -9.40
CA LEU A 51 -9.67 0.63 -8.49
C LEU A 51 -10.48 1.65 -9.26
N THR A 52 -11.77 1.76 -8.98
CA THR A 52 -12.64 2.79 -9.53
C THR A 52 -12.71 3.97 -8.57
N ILE A 53 -12.38 5.15 -9.07
CA ILE A 53 -12.30 6.40 -8.32
C ILE A 53 -13.30 7.37 -8.89
N PHE A 54 -14.21 7.87 -8.04
CA PHE A 54 -15.10 8.96 -8.37
C PHE A 54 -14.46 10.27 -7.90
N LEU A 55 -14.27 11.19 -8.84
CA LEU A 55 -13.73 12.52 -8.64
C LEU A 55 -14.89 13.52 -8.79
N LYS A 56 -15.64 13.71 -7.71
CA LYS A 56 -16.84 14.54 -7.71
C LYS A 56 -16.46 16.01 -7.61
N HIS A 57 -16.90 16.82 -8.56
CA HIS A 57 -16.67 18.26 -8.55
C HIS A 57 -17.35 18.94 -7.36
N ASP A 58 -16.67 19.93 -6.79
CA ASP A 58 -17.31 20.90 -5.90
C ASP A 58 -18.17 21.83 -6.72
N GLN A 59 -19.48 21.60 -6.74
CA GLN A 59 -20.45 22.37 -7.53
C GLN A 59 -20.72 23.78 -6.98
N SER A 60 -20.17 24.15 -5.84
CA SER A 60 -20.23 25.51 -5.29
C SER A 60 -19.28 26.47 -6.00
N ARG A 61 -18.38 25.94 -6.86
CA ARG A 61 -17.33 26.70 -7.53
C ARG A 61 -17.38 26.50 -9.04
N PRO A 62 -17.07 27.53 -9.85
CA PRO A 62 -16.94 27.39 -11.30
C PRO A 62 -15.88 26.37 -11.70
N LEU A 63 -16.13 25.60 -12.77
CA LEU A 63 -15.20 24.60 -13.26
C LEU A 63 -13.81 25.17 -13.62
N SER A 64 -13.78 26.41 -14.12
CA SER A 64 -12.51 27.10 -14.42
C SER A 64 -11.63 27.31 -13.19
N GLU A 65 -12.21 27.60 -12.03
CA GLU A 65 -11.47 27.74 -10.77
C GLU A 65 -10.94 26.38 -10.28
N LEU A 66 -11.76 25.32 -10.39
CA LEU A 66 -11.35 23.97 -10.02
C LEU A 66 -10.18 23.51 -10.89
N ASN A 67 -10.24 23.74 -12.20
CA ASN A 67 -9.17 23.40 -13.13
C ASN A 67 -7.89 24.21 -12.85
N ALA A 68 -7.99 25.50 -12.61
CA ALA A 68 -6.84 26.33 -12.24
C ALA A 68 -6.18 25.85 -10.93
N GLN A 69 -6.97 25.38 -9.98
CA GLN A 69 -6.45 24.81 -8.73
C GLN A 69 -5.73 23.47 -8.98
N LEU A 70 -6.29 22.56 -9.81
CA LEU A 70 -5.67 21.30 -10.18
C LEU A 70 -4.34 21.51 -10.90
N ASP A 71 -4.28 22.47 -11.83
CA ASP A 71 -3.05 22.83 -12.55
C ASP A 71 -1.99 23.34 -11.57
N LYS A 72 -2.36 24.27 -10.66
CA LYS A 72 -1.47 24.80 -9.63
C LYS A 72 -0.94 23.73 -8.70
N GLN A 73 -1.76 22.74 -8.36
CA GLN A 73 -1.39 21.61 -7.49
C GLN A 73 -0.60 20.52 -8.24
N GLY A 74 -0.48 20.60 -9.57
CA GLY A 74 0.25 19.65 -10.39
C GLY A 74 -0.47 18.30 -10.55
N TYR A 75 -1.80 18.28 -10.49
CA TYR A 75 -2.62 17.07 -10.57
C TYR A 75 -2.28 16.24 -11.81
N TYR A 76 -2.34 16.81 -12.99
CA TYR A 76 -2.09 16.10 -14.25
C TYR A 76 -0.63 15.67 -14.47
N LYS A 77 0.29 16.14 -13.64
CA LYS A 77 1.70 15.68 -13.63
C LYS A 77 1.91 14.49 -12.70
N THR A 78 1.04 14.33 -11.72
CA THR A 78 1.22 13.36 -10.63
C THR A 78 0.22 12.22 -10.70
N PHE A 79 -0.98 12.48 -11.24
CA PHE A 79 -2.04 11.50 -11.33
C PHE A 79 -2.40 11.19 -12.79
N PRO A 80 -2.47 9.90 -13.18
CA PRO A 80 -2.14 8.73 -12.36
C PRO A 80 -0.63 8.59 -12.12
N PRO A 81 -0.18 7.94 -11.03
CA PRO A 81 1.24 7.68 -10.80
C PRO A 81 1.86 6.87 -11.92
N ALA A 82 3.15 7.09 -12.17
CA ALA A 82 3.88 6.42 -13.25
C ALA A 82 3.77 4.89 -13.18
N GLY A 83 3.54 4.24 -14.33
CA GLY A 83 3.44 2.79 -14.44
C GLY A 83 2.13 2.19 -13.93
N ILE A 84 1.13 3.00 -13.58
CA ILE A 84 -0.23 2.56 -13.30
C ILE A 84 -1.06 2.65 -14.58
N GLU A 85 -1.71 1.53 -14.94
CA GLU A 85 -2.58 1.45 -16.11
C GLU A 85 -3.89 2.18 -15.87
N VAL A 86 -4.26 3.08 -16.80
CA VAL A 86 -5.59 3.68 -16.85
C VAL A 86 -6.47 2.81 -17.72
N VAL A 87 -7.40 2.07 -17.11
CA VAL A 87 -8.36 1.23 -17.82
C VAL A 87 -9.46 2.07 -18.46
N SER A 88 -9.93 3.08 -17.73
CA SER A 88 -10.92 4.02 -18.23
C SER A 88 -10.85 5.36 -17.50
N TRP A 89 -11.22 6.43 -18.19
CA TRP A 89 -11.36 7.77 -17.60
C TRP A 89 -12.48 8.52 -18.33
N TYR A 90 -13.60 8.68 -17.66
CA TYR A 90 -14.79 9.28 -18.23
C TYR A 90 -15.30 10.46 -17.41
N VAL A 91 -16.00 11.35 -18.08
CA VAL A 91 -16.80 12.38 -17.43
C VAL A 91 -18.20 11.85 -17.18
N MET A 92 -18.65 11.97 -15.94
CA MET A 92 -19.98 11.65 -15.48
C MET A 92 -20.73 12.98 -15.33
N MET A 93 -21.59 13.32 -16.31
CA MET A 93 -22.28 14.60 -16.33
C MET A 93 -23.05 14.86 -15.04
N GLY A 94 -22.90 16.05 -14.47
CA GLY A 94 -23.54 16.46 -13.22
C GLY A 94 -22.85 15.94 -11.94
N ILE A 95 -21.80 15.12 -12.07
CA ILE A 95 -21.05 14.57 -10.92
C ILE A 95 -19.58 15.00 -10.98
N GLY A 96 -18.88 14.66 -12.05
CA GLY A 96 -17.46 14.87 -12.17
C GLY A 96 -16.80 13.83 -13.07
N GLN A 97 -15.71 13.23 -12.62
CA GLN A 97 -14.98 12.23 -13.40
C GLN A 97 -15.02 10.87 -12.68
N VAL A 98 -14.96 9.81 -13.46
CA VAL A 98 -14.77 8.45 -12.97
C VAL A 98 -13.55 7.85 -13.65
N VAL A 99 -12.62 7.35 -12.89
CA VAL A 99 -11.37 6.75 -13.37
C VAL A 99 -11.28 5.33 -12.85
N THR A 100 -10.97 4.38 -13.72
CA THR A 100 -10.65 3.01 -13.32
C THR A 100 -9.19 2.74 -13.62
N LEU A 101 -8.45 2.38 -12.60
CA LEU A 101 -7.04 2.04 -12.67
C LEU A 101 -6.83 0.54 -12.45
N ARG A 102 -5.80 -0.03 -13.09
CA ARG A 102 -5.28 -1.37 -12.79
C ARG A 102 -3.92 -1.23 -12.13
N LEU A 103 -3.78 -1.77 -10.93
CA LEU A 103 -2.56 -1.62 -10.15
C LEU A 103 -2.36 -2.78 -9.17
N PRO A 104 -1.13 -3.07 -8.73
CA PRO A 104 -0.90 -3.95 -7.60
C PRO A 104 -1.51 -3.37 -6.31
N ALA A 105 -2.07 -4.21 -5.46
CA ALA A 105 -2.68 -3.77 -4.20
C ALA A 105 -1.69 -2.99 -3.31
N SER A 106 -0.40 -3.28 -3.38
CA SER A 106 0.67 -2.57 -2.66
C SER A 106 0.77 -1.09 -3.03
N ARG A 107 0.32 -0.69 -4.22
CA ARG A 107 0.36 0.70 -4.71
C ARG A 107 -0.92 1.51 -4.47
N LEU A 108 -1.93 0.95 -3.81
CA LEU A 108 -3.17 1.65 -3.48
C LEU A 108 -2.92 2.95 -2.71
N ARG A 109 -2.01 2.90 -1.73
CA ARG A 109 -1.64 4.08 -0.94
C ARG A 109 -1.00 5.19 -1.78
N GLU A 110 -0.19 4.84 -2.77
CA GLU A 110 0.45 5.79 -3.68
C GLU A 110 -0.60 6.56 -4.48
N VAL A 111 -1.59 5.86 -5.05
CA VAL A 111 -2.70 6.46 -5.78
C VAL A 111 -3.50 7.42 -4.89
N ASN A 112 -3.87 6.98 -3.69
CA ASN A 112 -4.59 7.82 -2.75
C ASN A 112 -3.80 9.10 -2.43
N ARG A 113 -2.51 8.98 -2.13
CA ARG A 113 -1.67 10.13 -1.81
C ARG A 113 -1.45 11.08 -3.00
N ALA A 114 -1.37 10.56 -4.22
CA ALA A 114 -1.30 11.42 -5.41
C ALA A 114 -2.52 12.35 -5.48
N ILE A 115 -3.71 11.82 -5.23
CA ILE A 115 -4.96 12.59 -5.23
C ILE A 115 -5.03 13.52 -4.02
N GLU A 116 -4.74 13.05 -2.81
CA GLU A 116 -4.73 13.88 -1.60
C GLU A 116 -3.82 15.12 -1.75
N ASN A 117 -2.65 14.94 -2.35
CA ASN A 117 -1.68 16.01 -2.49
C ASN A 117 -2.00 17.00 -3.62
N THR A 118 -2.75 16.58 -4.65
CA THR A 118 -2.87 17.37 -5.89
C THR A 118 -4.31 17.71 -6.30
N ALA A 119 -5.30 17.07 -5.72
CA ALA A 119 -6.71 17.27 -6.07
C ALA A 119 -7.58 17.68 -4.87
N TRP A 120 -6.99 17.80 -3.69
CA TRP A 120 -7.71 18.20 -2.48
C TRP A 120 -8.31 19.61 -2.63
N GLY A 121 -9.58 19.72 -2.28
CA GLY A 121 -10.32 20.97 -2.44
C GLY A 121 -10.87 21.24 -3.85
N SER A 122 -10.47 20.43 -4.85
CA SER A 122 -11.09 20.45 -6.19
C SER A 122 -12.08 19.30 -6.38
N TYR A 123 -11.77 18.15 -5.78
CA TYR A 123 -12.63 16.97 -5.84
C TYR A 123 -12.99 16.46 -4.45
N ARG A 124 -14.22 15.96 -4.31
CA ARG A 124 -14.58 14.98 -3.30
C ARG A 124 -14.38 13.61 -3.92
N THR A 125 -13.58 12.77 -3.27
CA THR A 125 -13.13 11.50 -3.83
C THR A 125 -13.75 10.30 -3.11
N GLU A 126 -14.08 9.28 -3.90
CA GLU A 126 -14.56 7.98 -3.40
C GLU A 126 -13.78 6.89 -4.13
N PHE A 127 -13.30 5.87 -3.39
CA PHE A 127 -12.45 4.81 -3.89
C PHE A 127 -13.15 3.46 -3.71
N TYR A 128 -13.28 2.71 -4.80
CA TYR A 128 -13.93 1.41 -4.80
C TYR A 128 -13.03 0.37 -5.48
N PRO A 129 -12.52 -0.63 -4.75
CA PRO A 129 -11.99 -1.84 -5.37
C PRO A 129 -13.10 -2.48 -6.22
N THR A 130 -12.78 -2.80 -7.46
CA THR A 130 -13.72 -3.39 -8.41
C THR A 130 -13.10 -4.61 -9.07
N TYR A 131 -13.90 -5.40 -9.77
CA TYR A 131 -13.42 -6.47 -10.62
C TYR A 131 -14.25 -6.55 -11.90
N ASP A 132 -13.66 -7.13 -12.95
CA ASP A 132 -14.35 -7.28 -14.22
C ASP A 132 -15.37 -8.42 -14.13
N TYR A 133 -16.64 -8.08 -14.13
CA TYR A 133 -17.75 -9.02 -14.10
C TYR A 133 -18.19 -9.48 -15.49
N LYS A 134 -17.72 -8.83 -16.58
CA LYS A 134 -18.17 -9.11 -17.94
C LYS A 134 -18.00 -10.58 -18.35
N PRO A 135 -16.84 -11.26 -18.12
CA PRO A 135 -16.69 -12.67 -18.45
C PRO A 135 -17.69 -13.58 -17.71
N ILE A 136 -17.97 -13.25 -16.45
CA ILE A 136 -18.93 -14.00 -15.62
C ILE A 136 -20.34 -13.81 -16.17
N ALA A 137 -20.71 -12.57 -16.49
CA ALA A 137 -22.02 -12.26 -17.07
C ALA A 137 -22.23 -12.96 -18.42
N GLU A 138 -21.22 -13.03 -19.28
CA GLU A 138 -21.27 -13.73 -20.56
C GLU A 138 -21.47 -15.26 -20.37
N GLN A 139 -20.79 -15.87 -19.41
CA GLN A 139 -20.98 -17.28 -19.05
C GLN A 139 -22.41 -17.55 -18.53
N GLN A 140 -22.94 -16.68 -17.69
CA GLN A 140 -24.30 -16.84 -17.17
C GLN A 140 -25.36 -16.70 -18.28
N ARG A 141 -25.19 -15.76 -19.20
CA ARG A 141 -26.07 -15.61 -20.37
C ARG A 141 -26.05 -16.84 -21.28
N ALA A 142 -24.87 -17.41 -21.52
CA ALA A 142 -24.74 -18.63 -22.33
C ALA A 142 -25.44 -19.86 -21.72
N LYS A 143 -25.48 -19.93 -20.38
CA LYS A 143 -26.19 -21.01 -19.67
C LYS A 143 -27.73 -20.82 -19.63
N ALA A 144 -28.21 -19.62 -19.83
CA ALA A 144 -29.64 -19.28 -19.77
C ALA A 144 -30.36 -19.41 -21.13
N GLN A 145 -29.63 -19.71 -22.20
CA GLN A 145 -30.13 -20.02 -23.55
C GLN A 145 -30.31 -21.53 -23.74
#